data_7f508cd2f819fccbef229474417a2f1a
#
_entry.id   7f508cd2f819fccbef229474417a2f1a
#
_cell.length_a   1.000
_cell.length_b   1.000
_cell.length_c   1.000
_cell.angle_alpha   90.00
_cell.angle_beta   90.00
_cell.angle_gamma   90.00
#
_symmetry.space_group_name_H-M   'P 1'
#
loop_
_entity.id
_entity.type
_entity.pdbx_description
1 polymer ?
#
loop_
_entity_poly.entity_id
_entity_poly.type
_entity_poly.pdbx_seq_one_letter_code
_entity_poly.pdbx_strand_id
1 'polypeptide(L)'
;MRKIRPLAFVLATGLGFCGTVSVASADGDAGAYLAARLAGSQADYVLAAQYYARALAADPQNTQLMENAAISEVGRGAVDKAIPLARSFDTKGGRNQIADLLILTELAQKEDFAAAIAALDAGRSAGQLVDGLYRAWALLGLGQMSEATGAFDAVTKISGLKSFGLYHKALALASVGDFEGADAIFAGADGGPLRATRRGVMAHVQILSQLERKADAIALIDESFGPAGDPTMMALRLELEAGATLPFTVVKGARAGLAEVFYTVASALGSENTDLNTLAYARMAEYLAPEEADAILLVANILERQGQHALASAEFDKIARDDPAYLQAELGRAAALVQSGRVDAATEALQRLAKDYPDRIEVWNTLGDTYRREEQFAEAAVAYDKAIGKISGDEAGYWSVWFARGICNERLKQWPQAEADFRKALALRPDQPAVLNYLGYSYLERKERLDEALGMIERAVAARPDDGAFVDSLGWGLYRLGRYAEAVTQMERAVELMPVDPVVNDHLGDVYWAVGRIREAEFQWRRALSFGPEEETEAARIRRKLEVGLDRVLAEEGAAPLAVTKNDR
;
A
#
# COMPACT_ATOMS: atom_id res chain seq x y z
N MET A 1 6.00 -16.16 10.25
CA MET A 1 4.57 -16.04 10.67
C MET A 1 4.38 -16.72 12.02
N ARG A 2 4.31 -15.94 13.10
CA ARG A 2 4.13 -16.51 14.45
C ARG A 2 2.66 -16.89 14.68
N LYS A 3 2.39 -18.18 14.85
CA LYS A 3 1.11 -18.68 15.41
C LYS A 3 1.09 -18.38 16.91
N ILE A 4 0.23 -17.45 17.32
CA ILE A 4 -0.05 -17.20 18.75
C ILE A 4 -0.89 -18.36 19.28
N ARG A 5 -0.35 -19.14 20.20
CA ARG A 5 -1.10 -20.15 20.98
C ARG A 5 -1.81 -19.46 22.15
N PRO A 6 -3.06 -19.78 22.46
CA PRO A 6 -3.77 -19.20 23.60
C PRO A 6 -3.24 -19.80 24.91
N LEU A 7 -2.92 -18.92 25.87
CA LEU A 7 -2.66 -19.29 27.25
C LEU A 7 -3.99 -19.70 27.92
N ALA A 8 -4.04 -20.92 28.41
CA ALA A 8 -5.13 -21.40 29.23
C ALA A 8 -5.00 -20.84 30.66
N PHE A 9 -5.99 -20.08 31.09
CA PHE A 9 -6.13 -19.64 32.48
C PHE A 9 -6.84 -20.73 33.29
N VAL A 10 -6.17 -21.20 34.33
CA VAL A 10 -6.73 -22.14 35.34
C VAL A 10 -7.64 -21.34 36.28
N LEU A 11 -8.93 -21.67 36.30
CA LEU A 11 -9.88 -21.18 37.29
C LEU A 11 -9.75 -21.95 38.61
N ALA A 12 -9.38 -21.25 39.67
CA ALA A 12 -9.49 -21.75 41.03
C ALA A 12 -10.92 -21.53 41.54
N THR A 13 -11.59 -22.59 41.93
CA THR A 13 -12.91 -22.59 42.55
C THR A 13 -12.82 -22.17 44.00
N GLY A 14 -13.51 -21.08 44.34
CA GLY A 14 -13.82 -20.67 45.73
C GLY A 14 -15.34 -20.57 45.92
N LEU A 15 -15.88 -21.38 46.80
CA LEU A 15 -17.30 -21.43 47.18
C LEU A 15 -17.71 -20.24 48.05
N GLY A 16 -18.87 -19.69 47.72
CA GLY A 16 -19.89 -19.31 48.67
C GLY A 16 -19.95 -17.88 49.19
N PHE A 17 -20.89 -17.11 48.60
CA PHE A 17 -21.85 -16.32 49.41
C PHE A 17 -23.02 -15.95 48.47
N CYS A 18 -24.22 -16.55 48.72
CA CYS A 18 -25.47 -16.11 48.09
C CYS A 18 -25.95 -14.80 48.75
N GLY A 19 -25.50 -13.69 48.19
CA GLY A 19 -26.14 -12.41 48.30
C GLY A 19 -26.85 -12.15 46.98
N THR A 20 -28.15 -11.90 46.97
CA THR A 20 -28.90 -11.42 45.82
C THR A 20 -28.38 -10.03 45.48
N VAL A 21 -27.33 -9.96 44.66
CA VAL A 21 -26.94 -8.75 44.01
C VAL A 21 -28.02 -8.49 42.95
N SER A 22 -28.88 -7.51 43.18
CA SER A 22 -29.66 -6.89 42.12
C SER A 22 -28.66 -6.46 41.07
N VAL A 23 -28.60 -7.23 39.98
CA VAL A 23 -27.91 -6.80 38.78
C VAL A 23 -28.70 -5.57 38.32
N ALA A 24 -28.20 -4.38 38.64
CA ALA A 24 -28.62 -3.19 37.92
C ALA A 24 -28.37 -3.53 36.45
N SER A 25 -29.44 -3.68 35.66
CA SER A 25 -29.32 -3.77 34.21
C SER A 25 -28.69 -2.45 33.82
N ALA A 26 -27.42 -2.48 33.48
CA ALA A 26 -26.80 -1.39 32.78
C ALA A 26 -27.61 -1.26 31.47
N ASP A 27 -28.41 -0.19 31.37
CA ASP A 27 -29.11 0.15 30.13
C ASP A 27 -28.03 0.45 29.07
N GLY A 28 -27.66 -0.57 28.30
CA GLY A 28 -26.67 -0.50 27.24
C GLY A 28 -25.75 -1.74 27.18
N ASP A 29 -25.44 -2.21 25.99
CA ASP A 29 -24.43 -3.26 25.79
C ASP A 29 -23.01 -2.66 25.83
N ALA A 30 -22.52 -2.35 27.05
CA ALA A 30 -21.19 -1.78 27.27
C ALA A 30 -20.08 -2.67 26.69
N GLY A 31 -20.28 -3.98 26.66
CA GLY A 31 -19.36 -4.94 26.03
C GLY A 31 -19.27 -4.72 24.52
N ALA A 32 -20.42 -4.56 23.86
CA ALA A 32 -20.47 -4.26 22.44
C ALA A 32 -19.82 -2.91 22.11
N TYR A 33 -20.07 -1.88 22.92
CA TYR A 33 -19.42 -0.58 22.74
C TYR A 33 -17.89 -0.64 22.83
N LEU A 34 -17.36 -1.33 23.85
CA LEU A 34 -15.91 -1.47 24.00
C LEU A 34 -15.29 -2.27 22.87
N ALA A 35 -15.95 -3.36 22.45
CA ALA A 35 -15.51 -4.17 21.31
C ALA A 35 -15.53 -3.34 20.00
N ALA A 36 -16.57 -2.53 19.79
CA ALA A 36 -16.67 -1.65 18.63
C ALA A 36 -15.55 -0.60 18.61
N ARG A 37 -15.24 0.01 19.76
CA ARG A 37 -14.15 0.98 19.88
C ARG A 37 -12.80 0.37 19.59
N LEU A 38 -12.54 -0.84 20.11
CA LEU A 38 -11.30 -1.57 19.85
C LEU A 38 -11.16 -1.89 18.36
N ALA A 39 -12.21 -2.45 17.75
CA ALA A 39 -12.23 -2.74 16.31
C ALA A 39 -12.01 -1.47 15.47
N GLY A 40 -12.70 -0.37 15.83
CA GLY A 40 -12.55 0.92 15.14
C GLY A 40 -11.14 1.51 15.25
N SER A 41 -10.47 1.34 16.41
CA SER A 41 -9.08 1.79 16.59
C SER A 41 -8.07 0.98 15.77
N GLN A 42 -8.44 -0.22 15.34
CA GLN A 42 -7.66 -1.11 14.47
C GLN A 42 -8.10 -1.04 13.00
N ALA A 43 -8.98 -0.08 12.67
CA ALA A 43 -9.61 0.07 11.36
C ALA A 43 -10.38 -1.19 10.89
N ASP A 44 -10.72 -2.14 11.79
CA ASP A 44 -11.61 -3.26 11.46
C ASP A 44 -13.06 -2.76 11.33
N TYR A 45 -13.34 -2.16 10.19
CA TYR A 45 -14.64 -1.53 9.93
C TYR A 45 -15.81 -2.53 9.94
N VAL A 46 -15.56 -3.78 9.55
CA VAL A 46 -16.61 -4.82 9.53
C VAL A 46 -17.04 -5.16 10.95
N LEU A 47 -16.09 -5.43 11.81
CA LEU A 47 -16.35 -5.80 13.20
C LEU A 47 -16.87 -4.59 13.99
N ALA A 48 -16.30 -3.39 13.74
CA ALA A 48 -16.77 -2.15 14.34
C ALA A 48 -18.24 -1.88 14.01
N ALA A 49 -18.65 -1.99 12.74
CA ALA A 49 -20.03 -1.78 12.32
C ALA A 49 -21.00 -2.78 13.01
N GLN A 50 -20.61 -4.05 13.11
CA GLN A 50 -21.42 -5.07 13.78
C GLN A 50 -21.66 -4.74 15.27
N TYR A 51 -20.61 -4.39 15.99
CA TYR A 51 -20.70 -4.08 17.41
C TYR A 51 -21.36 -2.73 17.69
N TYR A 52 -21.12 -1.69 16.85
CA TYR A 52 -21.87 -0.43 16.99
C TYR A 52 -23.36 -0.60 16.70
N ALA A 53 -23.74 -1.41 15.70
CA ALA A 53 -25.14 -1.72 15.43
C ALA A 53 -25.80 -2.42 16.64
N ARG A 54 -25.09 -3.33 17.30
CA ARG A 54 -25.57 -3.99 18.54
C ARG A 54 -25.69 -3.01 19.70
N ALA A 55 -24.69 -2.17 19.93
CA ALA A 55 -24.73 -1.16 20.98
C ALA A 55 -25.86 -0.14 20.73
N LEU A 56 -26.06 0.27 19.48
CA LEU A 56 -27.13 1.19 19.07
C LEU A 56 -28.53 0.57 19.24
N ALA A 57 -28.68 -0.75 19.05
CA ALA A 57 -29.94 -1.45 19.29
C ALA A 57 -30.33 -1.40 20.79
N ALA A 58 -29.36 -1.40 21.71
CA ALA A 58 -29.58 -1.27 23.14
C ALA A 58 -29.82 0.20 23.58
N ASP A 59 -29.24 1.19 22.89
CA ASP A 59 -29.43 2.62 23.15
C ASP A 59 -29.69 3.39 21.85
N PRO A 60 -30.92 3.34 21.29
CA PRO A 60 -31.24 3.92 19.97
C PRO A 60 -31.27 5.47 19.96
N GLN A 61 -31.07 6.12 21.08
CA GLN A 61 -31.05 7.58 21.17
C GLN A 61 -29.65 8.17 21.24
N ASN A 62 -28.64 7.32 21.33
CA ASN A 62 -27.26 7.73 21.53
C ASN A 62 -26.63 8.26 20.24
N THR A 63 -26.42 9.56 20.19
CA THR A 63 -25.84 10.23 18.99
C THR A 63 -24.41 9.80 18.71
N GLN A 64 -23.60 9.54 19.75
CA GLN A 64 -22.23 9.07 19.57
C GLN A 64 -22.17 7.68 18.95
N LEU A 65 -23.11 6.79 19.32
CA LEU A 65 -23.22 5.47 18.69
C LEU A 65 -23.67 5.58 17.22
N MET A 66 -24.61 6.50 16.91
CA MET A 66 -25.03 6.75 15.53
C MET A 66 -23.89 7.23 14.66
N GLU A 67 -23.12 8.20 15.15
CA GLU A 67 -21.94 8.73 14.47
C GLU A 67 -20.92 7.62 14.18
N ASN A 68 -20.49 6.88 15.22
CA ASN A 68 -19.48 5.84 15.07
C ASN A 68 -19.96 4.66 14.21
N ALA A 69 -21.26 4.33 14.28
CA ALA A 69 -21.86 3.32 13.39
C ALA A 69 -21.84 3.80 11.93
N ALA A 70 -22.23 5.05 11.66
CA ALA A 70 -22.18 5.62 10.31
C ALA A 70 -20.75 5.61 9.74
N ILE A 71 -19.77 6.02 10.54
CA ILE A 71 -18.34 6.00 10.20
C ILE A 71 -17.88 4.58 9.84
N SER A 72 -18.24 3.59 10.65
CA SER A 72 -17.85 2.20 10.42
C SER A 72 -18.53 1.60 9.17
N GLU A 73 -19.79 1.98 8.91
CA GLU A 73 -20.50 1.59 7.69
C GLU A 73 -19.86 2.19 6.43
N VAL A 74 -19.38 3.45 6.49
CA VAL A 74 -18.60 4.07 5.40
C VAL A 74 -17.30 3.29 5.17
N GLY A 75 -16.54 3.02 6.22
CA GLY A 75 -15.25 2.33 6.11
C GLY A 75 -15.38 0.96 5.43
N ARG A 76 -16.42 0.18 5.78
CA ARG A 76 -16.67 -1.13 5.14
C ARG A 76 -17.38 -1.06 3.78
N GLY A 77 -17.71 0.15 3.28
CA GLY A 77 -18.34 0.36 1.96
C GLY A 77 -19.87 0.28 1.94
N ALA A 78 -20.54 0.23 3.08
CA ALA A 78 -22.00 0.16 3.16
C ALA A 78 -22.65 1.56 3.30
N VAL A 79 -22.41 2.42 2.32
CA VAL A 79 -22.89 3.82 2.31
C VAL A 79 -24.42 3.91 2.46
N ASP A 80 -25.17 2.98 1.85
CA ASP A 80 -26.62 2.88 2.00
C ASP A 80 -27.08 2.71 3.46
N LYS A 81 -26.26 2.09 4.31
CA LYS A 81 -26.53 1.91 5.74
C LYS A 81 -26.03 3.10 6.56
N ALA A 82 -24.98 3.78 6.10
CA ALA A 82 -24.43 4.95 6.76
C ALA A 82 -25.37 6.18 6.67
N ILE A 83 -25.99 6.38 5.50
CA ILE A 83 -26.88 7.54 5.24
C ILE A 83 -28.05 7.65 6.24
N PRO A 84 -28.85 6.60 6.53
CA PRO A 84 -29.91 6.67 7.55
C PRO A 84 -29.39 7.01 8.96
N LEU A 85 -28.21 6.52 9.31
CA LEU A 85 -27.57 6.82 10.59
C LEU A 85 -27.16 8.30 10.67
N ALA A 86 -26.57 8.83 9.60
CA ALA A 86 -26.22 10.25 9.50
C ALA A 86 -27.47 11.16 9.60
N ARG A 87 -28.57 10.79 8.95
CA ARG A 87 -29.85 11.51 9.08
C ARG A 87 -30.41 11.45 10.49
N SER A 88 -30.37 10.29 11.14
CA SER A 88 -30.83 10.15 12.53
C SER A 88 -29.96 10.97 13.48
N PHE A 89 -28.66 11.02 13.26
CA PHE A 89 -27.71 11.85 14.00
C PHE A 89 -28.04 13.35 13.83
N ASP A 90 -28.24 13.81 12.58
CA ASP A 90 -28.60 15.20 12.27
C ASP A 90 -29.95 15.64 12.90
N THR A 91 -31.00 14.80 12.83
CA THR A 91 -32.30 15.10 13.42
C THR A 91 -32.28 15.24 14.94
N LYS A 92 -31.25 14.69 15.58
CA LYS A 92 -31.00 14.82 17.03
C LYS A 92 -30.05 15.97 17.37
N GLY A 93 -29.75 16.84 16.40
CA GLY A 93 -28.87 18.01 16.58
C GLY A 93 -27.37 17.68 16.51
N GLY A 94 -27.00 16.45 16.13
CA GLY A 94 -25.62 16.11 15.90
C GLY A 94 -25.12 16.68 14.56
N ARG A 95 -23.88 17.16 14.54
CA ARG A 95 -23.24 17.69 13.31
C ARG A 95 -21.78 17.30 13.27
N ASN A 96 -21.34 16.78 12.13
CA ASN A 96 -19.95 16.60 11.79
C ASN A 96 -19.76 16.50 10.27
N GLN A 97 -18.52 16.60 9.81
CA GLN A 97 -18.17 16.62 8.39
C GLN A 97 -18.59 15.33 7.65
N ILE A 98 -18.46 14.15 8.27
CA ILE A 98 -18.83 12.88 7.63
C ILE A 98 -20.35 12.74 7.48
N ALA A 99 -21.12 13.16 8.49
CA ALA A 99 -22.57 13.15 8.37
C ALA A 99 -23.07 14.14 7.31
N ASP A 100 -22.47 15.33 7.25
CA ASP A 100 -22.78 16.30 6.21
C ASP A 100 -22.39 15.79 4.81
N LEU A 101 -21.23 15.15 4.68
CA LEU A 101 -20.78 14.50 3.43
C LEU A 101 -21.77 13.41 2.98
N LEU A 102 -22.22 12.53 3.89
CA LEU A 102 -23.21 11.48 3.59
C LEU A 102 -24.54 12.05 3.13
N ILE A 103 -25.04 13.10 3.79
CA ILE A 103 -26.31 13.73 3.41
C ILE A 103 -26.21 14.44 2.07
N LEU A 104 -25.10 15.13 1.78
CA LEU A 104 -24.84 15.74 0.48
C LEU A 104 -24.72 14.68 -0.61
N THR A 105 -24.04 13.56 -0.33
CA THR A 105 -23.92 12.43 -1.25
C THR A 105 -25.29 11.82 -1.60
N GLU A 106 -26.18 11.67 -0.61
CA GLU A 106 -27.55 11.19 -0.87
C GLU A 106 -28.33 12.15 -1.76
N LEU A 107 -28.21 13.47 -1.55
CA LEU A 107 -28.85 14.46 -2.41
C LEU A 107 -28.30 14.43 -3.83
N ALA A 108 -26.98 14.25 -3.99
CA ALA A 108 -26.33 14.05 -5.29
C ALA A 108 -26.83 12.78 -5.99
N GLN A 109 -26.95 11.67 -5.28
CA GLN A 109 -27.44 10.40 -5.82
C GLN A 109 -28.89 10.50 -6.30
N LYS A 110 -29.71 11.30 -5.61
CA LYS A 110 -31.10 11.59 -5.98
C LYS A 110 -31.24 12.70 -7.03
N GLU A 111 -30.14 13.32 -7.40
CA GLU A 111 -30.09 14.51 -8.27
C GLU A 111 -30.96 15.67 -7.76
N ASP A 112 -31.20 15.74 -6.42
CA ASP A 112 -31.92 16.84 -5.77
C ASP A 112 -30.97 18.02 -5.50
N PHE A 113 -30.51 18.63 -6.59
CA PHE A 113 -29.53 19.71 -6.54
C PHE A 113 -30.06 20.98 -5.85
N ALA A 114 -31.38 21.22 -5.93
CA ALA A 114 -31.99 22.36 -5.25
C ALA A 114 -31.92 22.19 -3.72
N ALA A 115 -32.29 21.01 -3.20
CA ALA A 115 -32.16 20.70 -1.79
C ALA A 115 -30.70 20.68 -1.32
N ALA A 116 -29.77 20.27 -2.18
CA ALA A 116 -28.35 20.28 -1.88
C ALA A 116 -27.81 21.72 -1.70
N ILE A 117 -28.17 22.65 -2.59
CA ILE A 117 -27.80 24.06 -2.46
C ILE A 117 -28.40 24.65 -1.18
N ALA A 118 -29.69 24.39 -0.90
CA ALA A 118 -30.33 24.84 0.33
C ALA A 118 -29.65 24.27 1.60
N ALA A 119 -29.17 23.04 1.55
CA ALA A 119 -28.43 22.42 2.65
C ALA A 119 -27.07 23.11 2.89
N LEU A 120 -26.34 23.45 1.83
CA LEU A 120 -25.11 24.24 1.93
C LEU A 120 -25.38 25.66 2.48
N ASP A 121 -26.46 26.31 2.03
CA ASP A 121 -26.88 27.64 2.52
C ASP A 121 -27.28 27.59 4.00
N ALA A 122 -27.84 26.48 4.48
CA ALA A 122 -28.12 26.23 5.88
C ALA A 122 -26.86 25.88 6.73
N GLY A 123 -25.66 25.96 6.13
CA GLY A 123 -24.38 25.74 6.80
C GLY A 123 -23.95 24.28 6.90
N ARG A 124 -24.51 23.39 6.08
CA ARG A 124 -23.96 22.03 5.93
C ARG A 124 -22.64 22.11 5.14
N SER A 125 -21.61 21.40 5.60
CA SER A 125 -20.27 21.54 5.03
C SER A 125 -19.51 20.20 5.04
N ALA A 126 -18.97 19.85 3.88
CA ALA A 126 -17.99 18.77 3.72
C ALA A 126 -16.55 19.31 3.54
N GLY A 127 -16.34 20.60 3.77
CA GLY A 127 -15.06 21.30 3.63
C GLY A 127 -15.08 22.34 2.51
N GLN A 128 -14.31 23.41 2.68
CA GLN A 128 -14.35 24.60 1.83
C GLN A 128 -14.22 24.29 0.32
N LEU A 129 -13.27 23.42 -0.06
CA LEU A 129 -13.08 23.02 -1.45
C LEU A 129 -14.30 22.26 -1.98
N VAL A 130 -14.75 21.28 -1.20
CA VAL A 130 -15.91 20.43 -1.58
C VAL A 130 -17.15 21.27 -1.71
N ASP A 131 -17.45 22.11 -0.75
CA ASP A 131 -18.67 22.94 -0.74
C ASP A 131 -18.76 23.87 -1.96
N GLY A 132 -17.62 24.50 -2.32
CA GLY A 132 -17.55 25.37 -3.50
C GLY A 132 -17.75 24.63 -4.81
N LEU A 133 -17.05 23.50 -4.99
CA LEU A 133 -17.16 22.66 -6.19
C LEU A 133 -18.54 21.96 -6.26
N TYR A 134 -19.05 21.51 -5.11
CA TYR A 134 -20.37 20.88 -5.02
C TYR A 134 -21.47 21.85 -5.48
N ARG A 135 -21.44 23.08 -4.96
CA ARG A 135 -22.37 24.14 -5.36
C ARG A 135 -22.32 24.38 -6.87
N ALA A 136 -21.12 24.46 -7.45
CA ALA A 136 -20.95 24.70 -8.87
C ALA A 136 -21.57 23.58 -9.72
N TRP A 137 -21.29 22.31 -9.39
CA TRP A 137 -21.89 21.17 -10.06
C TRP A 137 -23.40 21.06 -9.85
N ALA A 138 -23.90 21.40 -8.65
CA ALA A 138 -25.35 21.41 -8.38
C ALA A 138 -26.07 22.48 -9.23
N LEU A 139 -25.50 23.67 -9.40
CA LEU A 139 -26.00 24.71 -10.29
C LEU A 139 -26.03 24.26 -11.74
N LEU A 140 -24.98 23.56 -12.21
CA LEU A 140 -24.96 22.94 -13.55
C LEU A 140 -26.10 21.92 -13.69
N GLY A 141 -26.32 21.09 -12.66
CA GLY A 141 -27.42 20.10 -12.65
C GLY A 141 -28.81 20.72 -12.70
N LEU A 142 -28.95 21.97 -12.25
CA LEU A 142 -30.18 22.76 -12.41
C LEU A 142 -30.27 23.51 -13.74
N GLY A 143 -29.28 23.33 -14.64
CA GLY A 143 -29.24 24.03 -15.94
C GLY A 143 -28.77 25.50 -15.83
N GLN A 144 -28.23 25.92 -14.68
CA GLN A 144 -27.81 27.31 -14.40
C GLN A 144 -26.29 27.44 -14.71
N MET A 145 -25.94 27.31 -16.01
CA MET A 145 -24.52 27.24 -16.40
C MET A 145 -23.73 28.51 -16.11
N SER A 146 -24.34 29.70 -16.23
CA SER A 146 -23.67 30.97 -15.91
C SER A 146 -23.30 31.07 -14.45
N GLU A 147 -24.24 30.73 -13.57
CA GLU A 147 -24.02 30.69 -12.11
C GLU A 147 -23.03 29.61 -11.71
N ALA A 148 -23.09 28.45 -12.36
CA ALA A 148 -22.12 27.36 -12.16
C ALA A 148 -20.70 27.82 -12.49
N THR A 149 -20.51 28.46 -13.64
CA THR A 149 -19.20 29.03 -14.03
C THR A 149 -18.70 30.05 -13.02
N GLY A 150 -19.57 30.94 -12.55
CA GLY A 150 -19.24 31.91 -11.49
C GLY A 150 -18.83 31.24 -10.17
N ALA A 151 -19.48 30.11 -9.82
CA ALA A 151 -19.14 29.35 -8.63
C ALA A 151 -17.79 28.65 -8.76
N PHE A 152 -17.46 28.04 -9.91
CA PHE A 152 -16.10 27.53 -10.19
C PHE A 152 -15.05 28.63 -10.11
N ASP A 153 -15.31 29.81 -10.69
CA ASP A 153 -14.41 30.96 -10.65
C ASP A 153 -14.21 31.49 -9.20
N ALA A 154 -15.20 31.34 -8.33
CA ALA A 154 -15.03 31.67 -6.92
C ALA A 154 -14.02 30.71 -6.23
N VAL A 155 -14.06 29.42 -6.53
CA VAL A 155 -13.08 28.45 -6.03
C VAL A 155 -11.66 28.77 -6.53
N THR A 156 -11.49 29.20 -7.77
CA THR A 156 -10.16 29.55 -8.34
C THR A 156 -9.49 30.72 -7.61
N LYS A 157 -10.27 31.57 -6.91
CA LYS A 157 -9.77 32.73 -6.16
C LYS A 157 -9.26 32.37 -4.76
N ILE A 158 -9.57 31.18 -4.27
CA ILE A 158 -9.11 30.69 -2.98
C ILE A 158 -7.66 30.24 -3.10
N SER A 159 -6.81 30.74 -2.20
CA SER A 159 -5.39 30.37 -2.18
C SER A 159 -5.19 28.87 -2.08
N GLY A 160 -4.38 28.28 -2.97
CA GLY A 160 -4.11 26.84 -3.02
C GLY A 160 -5.17 26.01 -3.75
N LEU A 161 -6.35 26.55 -4.07
CA LEU A 161 -7.44 25.81 -4.69
C LEU A 161 -7.66 26.11 -6.18
N LYS A 162 -6.83 27.00 -6.77
CA LYS A 162 -6.99 27.44 -8.16
C LYS A 162 -7.05 26.28 -9.15
N SER A 163 -6.14 25.32 -9.06
CA SER A 163 -6.07 24.19 -10.00
C SER A 163 -7.30 23.29 -9.92
N PHE A 164 -7.85 23.08 -8.73
CA PHE A 164 -9.09 22.32 -8.54
C PHE A 164 -10.27 23.03 -9.21
N GLY A 165 -10.43 24.34 -8.99
CA GLY A 165 -11.48 25.15 -9.59
C GLY A 165 -11.42 25.12 -11.13
N LEU A 166 -10.22 25.31 -11.70
CA LEU A 166 -10.00 25.27 -13.15
C LEU A 166 -10.27 23.90 -13.74
N TYR A 167 -9.80 22.83 -13.09
CA TYR A 167 -10.01 21.45 -13.54
C TYR A 167 -11.50 21.14 -13.63
N HIS A 168 -12.26 21.36 -12.56
CA HIS A 168 -13.68 21.09 -12.54
C HIS A 168 -14.47 22.01 -13.49
N LYS A 169 -14.05 23.27 -13.68
CA LYS A 169 -14.63 24.16 -14.69
C LYS A 169 -14.44 23.62 -16.10
N ALA A 170 -13.24 23.15 -16.45
CA ALA A 170 -12.96 22.54 -17.75
C ALA A 170 -13.83 21.30 -18.00
N LEU A 171 -13.94 20.41 -16.98
CA LEU A 171 -14.83 19.24 -17.09
C LEU A 171 -16.30 19.63 -17.26
N ALA A 172 -16.76 20.67 -16.56
CA ALA A 172 -18.13 21.18 -16.66
C ALA A 172 -18.43 21.72 -18.07
N LEU A 173 -17.52 22.51 -18.66
CA LEU A 173 -17.62 23.00 -20.03
C LEU A 173 -17.67 21.84 -21.03
N ALA A 174 -16.76 20.89 -20.92
CA ALA A 174 -16.72 19.71 -21.78
C ALA A 174 -18.02 18.87 -21.67
N SER A 175 -18.59 18.75 -20.46
CA SER A 175 -19.82 17.98 -20.21
C SER A 175 -21.05 18.56 -20.91
N VAL A 176 -21.03 19.83 -21.26
CA VAL A 176 -22.09 20.52 -21.99
C VAL A 176 -21.71 20.79 -23.47
N GLY A 177 -20.58 20.28 -23.93
CA GLY A 177 -20.11 20.35 -25.31
C GLY A 177 -19.29 21.58 -25.68
N ASP A 178 -18.92 22.42 -24.71
CA ASP A 178 -17.97 23.53 -24.92
C ASP A 178 -16.52 23.00 -24.81
N PHE A 179 -16.10 22.27 -25.85
CA PHE A 179 -14.78 21.66 -25.90
C PHE A 179 -13.65 22.69 -26.11
N GLU A 180 -13.92 23.77 -26.85
CA GLU A 180 -12.97 24.87 -27.07
C GLU A 180 -12.68 25.60 -25.75
N GLY A 181 -13.73 25.92 -24.97
CA GLY A 181 -13.56 26.53 -23.66
C GLY A 181 -12.81 25.63 -22.68
N ALA A 182 -13.08 24.34 -22.72
CA ALA A 182 -12.40 23.34 -21.90
C ALA A 182 -10.90 23.20 -22.27
N ASP A 183 -10.60 23.07 -23.58
CA ASP A 183 -9.22 22.99 -24.10
C ASP A 183 -8.39 24.23 -23.72
N ALA A 184 -8.97 25.42 -23.85
CA ALA A 184 -8.30 26.66 -23.47
C ALA A 184 -7.84 26.66 -22.00
N ILE A 185 -8.64 26.12 -21.08
CA ILE A 185 -8.27 25.99 -19.67
C ILE A 185 -7.14 24.98 -19.50
N PHE A 186 -7.22 23.79 -20.11
CA PHE A 186 -6.14 22.80 -20.03
C PHE A 186 -4.83 23.30 -20.63
N ALA A 187 -4.89 24.05 -21.74
CA ALA A 187 -3.73 24.67 -22.39
C ALA A 187 -3.11 25.84 -21.59
N GLY A 188 -3.79 26.32 -20.54
CA GLY A 188 -3.23 27.29 -19.62
C GLY A 188 -3.62 28.74 -19.88
N ALA A 189 -4.70 29.01 -20.58
CA ALA A 189 -5.20 30.37 -20.83
C ALA A 189 -5.40 31.20 -19.53
N ASP A 190 -5.72 30.52 -18.43
CA ASP A 190 -5.98 31.13 -17.12
C ASP A 190 -4.77 31.12 -16.16
N GLY A 191 -3.55 30.98 -16.67
CA GLY A 191 -2.34 31.16 -15.85
C GLY A 191 -1.38 29.97 -15.79
N GLY A 192 -1.23 29.28 -16.88
CA GLY A 192 -0.33 28.14 -17.11
C GLY A 192 -1.09 26.81 -17.17
N PRO A 193 -0.49 25.81 -17.85
CA PRO A 193 -1.13 24.52 -18.08
C PRO A 193 -1.46 23.85 -16.74
N LEU A 194 -2.63 23.22 -16.67
CA LEU A 194 -3.00 22.42 -15.51
C LEU A 194 -2.00 21.25 -15.40
N ARG A 195 -1.45 21.03 -14.20
CA ARG A 195 -0.73 19.79 -13.91
C ARG A 195 -1.75 18.66 -13.99
N ALA A 196 -1.67 17.89 -15.06
CA ALA A 196 -2.66 16.89 -15.35
C ALA A 196 -2.45 15.64 -14.48
N THR A 197 -3.46 15.31 -13.70
CA THR A 197 -3.61 13.95 -13.14
C THR A 197 -3.91 12.98 -14.29
N ARG A 198 -3.81 11.66 -14.05
CA ARG A 198 -4.18 10.65 -15.04
C ARG A 198 -5.56 10.92 -15.65
N ARG A 199 -6.58 11.19 -14.82
CA ARG A 199 -7.93 11.53 -15.28
C ARG A 199 -7.99 12.87 -16.03
N GLY A 200 -7.17 13.83 -15.61
CA GLY A 200 -7.05 15.12 -16.32
C GLY A 200 -6.46 14.96 -17.72
N VAL A 201 -5.45 14.11 -17.90
CA VAL A 201 -4.93 13.75 -19.23
C VAL A 201 -5.99 13.06 -20.05
N MET A 202 -6.71 12.08 -19.50
CA MET A 202 -7.79 11.37 -20.19
C MET A 202 -8.88 12.34 -20.65
N ALA A 203 -9.30 13.28 -19.79
CA ALA A 203 -10.28 14.30 -20.14
C ALA A 203 -9.78 15.18 -21.29
N HIS A 204 -8.55 15.67 -21.22
CA HIS A 204 -7.98 16.53 -22.26
C HIS A 204 -7.79 15.79 -23.59
N VAL A 205 -7.38 14.51 -23.56
CA VAL A 205 -7.29 13.63 -24.75
C VAL A 205 -8.66 13.49 -25.42
N GLN A 206 -9.72 13.24 -24.65
CA GLN A 206 -11.08 13.14 -25.19
C GLN A 206 -11.57 14.48 -25.76
N ILE A 207 -11.28 15.61 -25.09
CA ILE A 207 -11.60 16.95 -25.56
C ILE A 207 -10.89 17.25 -26.89
N LEU A 208 -9.58 17.00 -26.99
CA LEU A 208 -8.82 17.15 -28.22
C LEU A 208 -9.35 16.31 -29.36
N SER A 209 -9.79 15.08 -29.05
CA SER A 209 -10.43 14.20 -30.03
C SER A 209 -11.76 14.76 -30.56
N GLN A 210 -12.59 15.38 -29.70
CA GLN A 210 -13.84 16.04 -30.10
C GLN A 210 -13.59 17.29 -30.97
N LEU A 211 -12.43 17.95 -30.76
CA LEU A 211 -11.98 19.09 -31.59
C LEU A 211 -11.25 18.66 -32.87
N GLU A 212 -11.30 17.38 -33.24
CA GLU A 212 -10.63 16.79 -34.42
C GLU A 212 -9.09 16.89 -34.36
N ARG A 213 -8.49 17.19 -33.19
CA ARG A 213 -7.07 17.34 -32.96
C ARG A 213 -6.44 16.01 -32.46
N LYS A 214 -6.67 14.95 -33.22
CA LYS A 214 -6.22 13.56 -32.84
C LYS A 214 -4.71 13.44 -32.68
N ALA A 215 -3.94 14.16 -33.53
CA ALA A 215 -2.48 14.15 -33.43
C ALA A 215 -1.98 14.75 -32.10
N ASP A 216 -2.62 15.84 -31.65
CA ASP A 216 -2.28 16.46 -30.36
C ASP A 216 -2.68 15.55 -29.18
N ALA A 217 -3.83 14.86 -29.32
CA ALA A 217 -4.28 13.89 -28.32
C ALA A 217 -3.29 12.72 -28.16
N ILE A 218 -2.78 12.15 -29.27
CA ILE A 218 -1.76 11.11 -29.26
C ILE A 218 -0.45 11.63 -28.65
N ALA A 219 -0.02 12.82 -29.06
CA ALA A 219 1.21 13.44 -28.50
C ALA A 219 1.11 13.64 -26.99
N LEU A 220 -0.05 14.06 -26.48
CA LEU A 220 -0.30 14.24 -25.04
C LEU A 220 -0.21 12.90 -24.27
N ILE A 221 -0.71 11.80 -24.83
CA ILE A 221 -0.58 10.47 -24.24
C ILE A 221 0.89 10.05 -24.19
N ASP A 222 1.62 10.20 -25.31
CA ASP A 222 3.02 9.79 -25.43
C ASP A 222 3.93 10.60 -24.48
N GLU A 223 3.67 11.91 -24.34
CA GLU A 223 4.40 12.79 -23.41
C GLU A 223 4.12 12.42 -21.94
N SER A 224 2.87 12.11 -21.62
CA SER A 224 2.44 11.89 -20.23
C SER A 224 2.80 10.50 -19.68
N PHE A 225 2.76 9.46 -20.52
CA PHE A 225 2.87 8.07 -20.09
C PHE A 225 4.00 7.29 -20.78
N GLY A 226 4.56 7.81 -21.86
CA GLY A 226 5.61 7.13 -22.62
C GLY A 226 5.14 5.83 -23.30
N PRO A 227 6.05 5.09 -23.94
CA PRO A 227 5.70 3.93 -24.77
C PRO A 227 5.24 2.68 -24.01
N ALA A 228 5.56 2.58 -22.70
CA ALA A 228 5.13 1.48 -21.82
C ALA A 228 3.89 1.84 -20.99
N GLY A 229 3.16 2.82 -21.41
CA GLY A 229 2.17 3.60 -20.70
C GLY A 229 1.03 2.88 -19.99
N ASP A 230 0.17 3.70 -19.42
CA ASP A 230 -1.08 3.28 -18.78
C ASP A 230 -1.97 2.48 -19.75
N PRO A 231 -2.48 1.28 -19.39
CA PRO A 231 -3.25 0.42 -20.29
C PRO A 231 -4.47 1.11 -20.90
N THR A 232 -5.19 1.93 -20.12
CA THR A 232 -6.36 2.69 -20.59
C THR A 232 -5.94 3.74 -21.61
N MET A 233 -4.84 4.46 -21.34
CA MET A 233 -4.32 5.46 -22.26
C MET A 233 -3.82 4.83 -23.56
N MET A 234 -3.21 3.65 -23.49
CA MET A 234 -2.81 2.90 -24.68
C MET A 234 -4.00 2.42 -25.51
N ALA A 235 -5.10 2.00 -24.87
CA ALA A 235 -6.33 1.67 -25.57
C ALA A 235 -6.90 2.88 -26.31
N LEU A 236 -7.02 4.04 -25.65
CA LEU A 236 -7.46 5.28 -26.28
C LEU A 236 -6.53 5.72 -27.43
N ARG A 237 -5.22 5.56 -27.27
CA ARG A 237 -4.24 5.86 -28.31
C ARG A 237 -4.47 5.02 -29.57
N LEU A 238 -4.70 3.71 -29.41
CA LEU A 238 -4.98 2.79 -30.52
C LEU A 238 -6.28 3.16 -31.26
N GLU A 239 -7.32 3.56 -30.52
CA GLU A 239 -8.57 4.03 -31.12
C GLU A 239 -8.36 5.32 -31.94
N LEU A 240 -7.59 6.27 -31.42
CA LEU A 240 -7.23 7.51 -32.13
C LEU A 240 -6.43 7.23 -33.40
N GLU A 241 -5.45 6.30 -33.35
CA GLU A 241 -4.66 5.86 -34.51
C GLU A 241 -5.54 5.17 -35.58
N ALA A 242 -6.55 4.42 -35.14
CA ALA A 242 -7.54 3.83 -36.03
C ALA A 242 -8.51 4.87 -36.63
N GLY A 243 -8.35 6.15 -36.26
CA GLY A 243 -9.17 7.25 -36.78
C GLY A 243 -10.49 7.48 -36.04
N ALA A 244 -10.72 6.80 -34.90
CA ALA A 244 -11.93 7.00 -34.11
C ALA A 244 -11.99 8.41 -33.50
N THR A 245 -13.18 8.91 -33.25
CA THR A 245 -13.43 10.10 -32.44
C THR A 245 -13.90 9.64 -31.07
N LEU A 246 -13.08 9.89 -30.03
CA LEU A 246 -13.37 9.49 -28.65
C LEU A 246 -14.49 10.36 -28.09
N PRO A 247 -15.57 9.78 -27.53
CA PRO A 247 -16.58 10.55 -26.81
C PRO A 247 -16.00 11.10 -25.50
N PHE A 248 -16.54 12.22 -25.00
CA PHE A 248 -16.22 12.71 -23.67
C PHE A 248 -16.98 11.87 -22.63
N THR A 249 -16.25 11.08 -21.84
CA THR A 249 -16.83 10.11 -20.89
C THR A 249 -16.44 10.35 -19.44
N VAL A 250 -15.42 11.16 -19.16
CA VAL A 250 -14.88 11.38 -17.80
C VAL A 250 -15.96 11.92 -16.85
N VAL A 251 -16.79 12.83 -17.34
CA VAL A 251 -17.93 13.37 -16.56
C VAL A 251 -19.15 13.53 -17.49
N LYS A 252 -20.22 12.77 -17.20
CA LYS A 252 -21.46 12.77 -18.03
C LYS A 252 -22.60 13.58 -17.37
N GLY A 253 -22.31 14.66 -16.66
CA GLY A 253 -23.30 15.51 -16.01
C GLY A 253 -23.00 15.76 -14.54
N ALA A 254 -23.92 16.44 -13.84
CA ALA A 254 -23.66 16.98 -12.50
C ALA A 254 -23.35 15.92 -11.45
N ARG A 255 -24.07 14.78 -11.43
CA ARG A 255 -23.81 13.69 -10.47
C ARG A 255 -22.41 13.09 -10.68
N ALA A 256 -22.00 12.82 -11.91
CA ALA A 256 -20.67 12.36 -12.23
C ALA A 256 -19.60 13.43 -11.88
N GLY A 257 -19.91 14.72 -12.07
CA GLY A 257 -19.07 15.82 -11.64
C GLY A 257 -18.86 15.87 -10.12
N LEU A 258 -19.89 15.54 -9.34
CA LEU A 258 -19.80 15.43 -7.89
C LEU A 258 -18.99 14.20 -7.46
N ALA A 259 -19.13 13.07 -8.17
CA ALA A 259 -18.25 11.92 -7.98
C ALA A 259 -16.78 12.28 -8.22
N GLU A 260 -16.51 13.04 -9.28
CA GLU A 260 -15.16 13.54 -9.61
C GLU A 260 -14.62 14.52 -8.53
N VAL A 261 -15.48 15.35 -7.92
CA VAL A 261 -15.06 16.20 -6.77
C VAL A 261 -14.55 15.33 -5.64
N PHE A 262 -15.30 14.31 -5.23
CA PHE A 262 -14.90 13.43 -4.15
C PHE A 262 -13.66 12.60 -4.51
N TYR A 263 -13.58 12.09 -5.74
CA TYR A 263 -12.39 11.39 -6.24
C TYR A 263 -11.14 12.28 -6.20
N THR A 264 -11.23 13.50 -6.69
CA THR A 264 -10.11 14.44 -6.76
C THR A 264 -9.59 14.80 -5.36
N VAL A 265 -10.52 15.04 -4.41
CA VAL A 265 -10.17 15.31 -3.01
C VAL A 265 -9.53 14.09 -2.35
N ALA A 266 -10.12 12.90 -2.50
CA ALA A 266 -9.56 11.67 -1.97
C ALA A 266 -8.17 11.38 -2.54
N SER A 267 -7.95 11.59 -3.84
CA SER A 267 -6.67 11.40 -4.50
C SER A 267 -5.61 12.37 -3.98
N ALA A 268 -5.97 13.63 -3.78
CA ALA A 268 -5.05 14.65 -3.26
C ALA A 268 -4.64 14.33 -1.81
N LEU A 269 -5.60 14.00 -0.95
CA LEU A 269 -5.34 13.61 0.43
C LEU A 269 -4.60 12.27 0.53
N GLY A 270 -4.93 11.32 -0.33
CA GLY A 270 -4.38 9.97 -0.32
C GLY A 270 -2.89 9.89 -0.64
N SER A 271 -2.29 10.93 -1.20
CA SER A 271 -0.84 11.02 -1.40
C SER A 271 -0.08 11.23 -0.07
N GLU A 272 -0.71 11.87 0.90
CA GLU A 272 -0.11 12.24 2.18
C GLU A 272 -0.68 11.46 3.37
N ASN A 273 -1.96 11.08 3.30
CA ASN A 273 -2.68 10.46 4.40
C ASN A 273 -3.66 9.39 3.89
N THR A 274 -3.81 8.31 4.66
CA THR A 274 -4.77 7.23 4.39
C THR A 274 -5.80 7.10 5.49
N ASP A 275 -6.12 8.19 6.16
CA ASP A 275 -7.10 8.20 7.24
C ASP A 275 -8.53 7.92 6.76
N LEU A 276 -9.43 7.82 7.71
CA LEU A 276 -10.83 7.55 7.45
C LEU A 276 -11.51 8.66 6.61
N ASN A 277 -11.06 9.92 6.72
CA ASN A 277 -11.63 11.02 5.94
C ASN A 277 -11.31 10.83 4.45
N THR A 278 -10.06 10.47 4.14
CA THR A 278 -9.64 10.14 2.78
C THR A 278 -10.47 8.99 2.20
N LEU A 279 -10.63 7.91 2.99
CA LEU A 279 -11.47 6.78 2.60
C LEU A 279 -12.94 7.19 2.41
N ALA A 280 -13.49 8.06 3.26
CA ALA A 280 -14.86 8.52 3.13
C ALA A 280 -15.11 9.25 1.81
N TYR A 281 -14.22 10.16 1.40
CA TYR A 281 -14.33 10.80 0.09
C TYR A 281 -14.23 9.79 -1.06
N ALA A 282 -13.30 8.84 -1.01
CA ALA A 282 -13.17 7.80 -2.02
C ALA A 282 -14.45 6.93 -2.12
N ARG A 283 -15.04 6.56 -0.97
CA ARG A 283 -16.31 5.82 -0.90
C ARG A 283 -17.49 6.61 -1.47
N MET A 284 -17.53 7.93 -1.27
CA MET A 284 -18.57 8.77 -1.85
C MET A 284 -18.41 8.89 -3.37
N ALA A 285 -17.17 8.96 -3.86
CA ALA A 285 -16.91 8.93 -5.30
C ALA A 285 -17.39 7.61 -5.93
N GLU A 286 -17.02 6.48 -5.36
CA GLU A 286 -17.46 5.15 -5.77
C GLU A 286 -18.99 5.00 -5.70
N TYR A 287 -19.62 5.47 -4.63
CA TYR A 287 -21.08 5.39 -4.46
C TYR A 287 -21.87 6.15 -5.53
N LEU A 288 -21.37 7.32 -5.95
CA LEU A 288 -21.99 8.11 -7.02
C LEU A 288 -21.68 7.58 -8.43
N ALA A 289 -20.57 6.87 -8.60
CA ALA A 289 -20.10 6.32 -9.86
C ALA A 289 -19.56 4.88 -9.66
N PRO A 290 -20.45 3.91 -9.38
CA PRO A 290 -20.05 2.55 -8.96
C PRO A 290 -19.38 1.71 -10.05
N GLU A 291 -19.48 2.11 -11.32
CA GLU A 291 -18.84 1.44 -12.45
C GLU A 291 -17.49 2.10 -12.84
N GLU A 292 -17.08 3.16 -12.14
CA GLU A 292 -15.86 3.90 -12.45
C GLU A 292 -14.64 3.20 -11.84
N ALA A 293 -13.85 2.54 -12.70
CA ALA A 293 -12.69 1.75 -12.27
C ALA A 293 -11.67 2.57 -11.45
N ASP A 294 -11.46 3.84 -11.79
CA ASP A 294 -10.54 4.71 -11.06
C ASP A 294 -10.99 4.95 -9.60
N ALA A 295 -12.30 5.09 -9.35
CA ALA A 295 -12.84 5.25 -8.01
C ALA A 295 -12.70 3.96 -7.19
N ILE A 296 -13.00 2.81 -7.81
CA ILE A 296 -12.85 1.49 -7.20
C ILE A 296 -11.38 1.23 -6.84
N LEU A 297 -10.45 1.46 -7.78
CA LEU A 297 -9.02 1.31 -7.55
C LEU A 297 -8.50 2.23 -6.43
N LEU A 298 -8.99 3.46 -6.36
CA LEU A 298 -8.62 4.40 -5.30
C LEU A 298 -9.02 3.87 -3.93
N VAL A 299 -10.26 3.40 -3.79
CA VAL A 299 -10.77 2.79 -2.55
C VAL A 299 -9.94 1.56 -2.18
N ALA A 300 -9.74 0.64 -3.12
CA ALA A 300 -8.96 -0.58 -2.90
C ALA A 300 -7.54 -0.28 -2.43
N ASN A 301 -6.86 0.67 -3.07
CA ASN A 301 -5.50 1.08 -2.71
C ASN A 301 -5.42 1.76 -1.33
N ILE A 302 -6.43 2.55 -0.94
CA ILE A 302 -6.50 3.13 0.41
C ILE A 302 -6.66 2.01 1.45
N LEU A 303 -7.56 1.06 1.23
CA LEU A 303 -7.80 -0.09 2.11
C LEU A 303 -6.54 -0.96 2.26
N GLU A 304 -5.80 -1.20 1.16
CA GLU A 304 -4.52 -1.92 1.20
C GLU A 304 -3.52 -1.23 2.14
N ARG A 305 -3.35 0.08 2.00
CA ARG A 305 -2.45 0.85 2.86
C ARG A 305 -2.88 0.89 4.32
N GLN A 306 -4.19 0.74 4.59
CA GLN A 306 -4.74 0.59 5.94
C GLN A 306 -4.64 -0.83 6.49
N GLY A 307 -4.10 -1.80 5.73
CA GLY A 307 -4.05 -3.21 6.11
C GLY A 307 -5.38 -3.93 6.03
N GLN A 308 -6.40 -3.33 5.38
CA GLN A 308 -7.73 -3.91 5.21
C GLN A 308 -7.80 -4.78 3.96
N HIS A 309 -6.88 -5.74 3.86
CA HIS A 309 -6.64 -6.55 2.65
C HIS A 309 -7.88 -7.32 2.18
N ALA A 310 -8.72 -7.81 3.09
CA ALA A 310 -9.95 -8.53 2.74
C ALA A 310 -10.98 -7.60 2.06
N LEU A 311 -11.12 -6.36 2.55
CA LEU A 311 -11.98 -5.36 1.93
C LEU A 311 -11.39 -4.89 0.59
N ALA A 312 -10.08 -4.65 0.53
CA ALA A 312 -9.40 -4.27 -0.71
C ALA A 312 -9.56 -5.34 -1.81
N SER A 313 -9.40 -6.62 -1.46
CA SER A 313 -9.64 -7.74 -2.38
C SER A 313 -11.07 -7.74 -2.93
N ALA A 314 -12.08 -7.44 -2.09
CA ALA A 314 -13.46 -7.35 -2.52
C ALA A 314 -13.73 -6.13 -3.43
N GLU A 315 -13.01 -5.03 -3.22
CA GLU A 315 -13.09 -3.86 -4.11
C GLU A 315 -12.50 -4.14 -5.48
N PHE A 316 -11.29 -4.70 -5.55
CA PHE A 316 -10.66 -5.07 -6.83
C PHE A 316 -11.55 -6.02 -7.66
N ASP A 317 -12.27 -6.93 -7.00
CA ASP A 317 -13.17 -7.91 -7.65
C ASP A 317 -14.39 -7.26 -8.35
N LYS A 318 -14.70 -5.98 -8.09
CA LYS A 318 -15.80 -5.24 -8.75
C LYS A 318 -15.46 -4.83 -10.18
N ILE A 319 -14.16 -4.77 -10.54
CA ILE A 319 -13.74 -4.31 -11.86
C ILE A 319 -14.01 -5.40 -12.90
N ALA A 320 -14.80 -5.04 -13.90
CA ALA A 320 -15.24 -5.95 -14.95
C ALA A 320 -14.07 -6.45 -15.82
N ARG A 321 -14.19 -7.69 -16.32
CA ARG A 321 -13.10 -8.34 -17.07
C ARG A 321 -12.77 -7.64 -18.41
N ASP A 322 -13.71 -6.92 -18.98
CA ASP A 322 -13.55 -6.15 -20.22
C ASP A 322 -13.05 -4.73 -19.98
N ASP A 323 -12.93 -4.30 -18.72
CA ASP A 323 -12.36 -3.01 -18.37
C ASP A 323 -10.83 -3.02 -18.61
N PRO A 324 -10.26 -1.97 -19.23
CA PRO A 324 -8.80 -1.86 -19.39
C PRO A 324 -8.00 -1.94 -18.09
N ALA A 325 -8.60 -1.56 -16.95
CA ALA A 325 -7.97 -1.63 -15.62
C ALA A 325 -8.04 -3.03 -14.99
N TYR A 326 -8.72 -4.00 -15.61
CA TYR A 326 -8.93 -5.35 -15.04
C TYR A 326 -7.62 -6.04 -14.65
N LEU A 327 -6.61 -5.99 -15.51
CA LEU A 327 -5.32 -6.62 -15.22
C LEU A 327 -4.68 -6.01 -13.96
N GLN A 328 -4.71 -4.68 -13.84
CA GLN A 328 -4.18 -3.98 -12.67
C GLN A 328 -4.96 -4.36 -11.41
N ALA A 329 -6.28 -4.43 -11.50
CA ALA A 329 -7.16 -4.81 -10.40
C ALA A 329 -6.88 -6.24 -9.92
N GLU A 330 -6.77 -7.20 -10.85
CA GLU A 330 -6.48 -8.59 -10.50
C GLU A 330 -5.08 -8.79 -9.88
N LEU A 331 -4.07 -8.04 -10.33
CA LEU A 331 -2.76 -8.03 -9.68
C LEU A 331 -2.83 -7.45 -8.26
N GLY A 332 -3.57 -6.35 -8.07
CA GLY A 332 -3.84 -5.78 -6.74
C GLY A 332 -4.62 -6.76 -5.84
N ARG A 333 -5.64 -7.42 -6.40
CA ARG A 333 -6.42 -8.45 -5.69
C ARG A 333 -5.55 -9.63 -5.25
N ALA A 334 -4.67 -10.11 -6.13
CA ALA A 334 -3.74 -11.17 -5.78
C ALA A 334 -2.80 -10.76 -4.64
N ALA A 335 -2.26 -9.53 -4.67
CA ALA A 335 -1.45 -9.00 -3.57
C ALA A 335 -2.23 -8.94 -2.26
N ALA A 336 -3.46 -8.44 -2.28
CA ALA A 336 -4.36 -8.40 -1.11
C ALA A 336 -4.67 -9.78 -0.54
N LEU A 337 -4.89 -10.77 -1.42
CA LEU A 337 -5.10 -12.16 -1.02
C LEU A 337 -3.87 -12.74 -0.31
N VAL A 338 -2.67 -12.48 -0.83
CA VAL A 338 -1.41 -12.90 -0.18
C VAL A 338 -1.28 -12.28 1.21
N GLN A 339 -1.52 -10.98 1.35
CA GLN A 339 -1.42 -10.28 2.63
C GLN A 339 -2.48 -10.76 3.65
N SER A 340 -3.66 -11.17 3.18
CA SER A 340 -4.71 -11.76 4.03
C SER A 340 -4.50 -13.25 4.36
N GLY A 341 -3.39 -13.86 3.93
CA GLY A 341 -3.07 -15.27 4.15
C GLY A 341 -3.79 -16.25 3.22
N ARG A 342 -4.45 -15.75 2.17
CA ARG A 342 -5.17 -16.57 1.17
C ARG A 342 -4.29 -16.85 -0.06
N VAL A 343 -3.09 -17.38 0.20
CA VAL A 343 -2.05 -17.52 -0.83
C VAL A 343 -2.44 -18.47 -1.96
N ASP A 344 -3.14 -19.58 -1.65
CA ASP A 344 -3.62 -20.51 -2.68
C ASP A 344 -4.56 -19.82 -3.68
N ALA A 345 -5.49 -18.99 -3.18
CA ALA A 345 -6.42 -18.25 -4.03
C ALA A 345 -5.68 -17.19 -4.89
N ALA A 346 -4.67 -16.54 -4.34
CA ALA A 346 -3.83 -15.61 -5.08
C ALA A 346 -3.06 -16.33 -6.21
N THR A 347 -2.44 -17.45 -5.88
CA THR A 347 -1.68 -18.27 -6.84
C THR A 347 -2.57 -18.75 -7.99
N GLU A 348 -3.79 -19.25 -7.69
CA GLU A 348 -4.74 -19.66 -8.70
C GLU A 348 -5.17 -18.50 -9.62
N ALA A 349 -5.44 -17.33 -9.05
CA ALA A 349 -5.78 -16.12 -9.81
C ALA A 349 -4.62 -15.70 -10.74
N LEU A 350 -3.39 -15.64 -10.22
CA LEU A 350 -2.20 -15.29 -11.01
C LEU A 350 -1.89 -16.32 -12.10
N GLN A 351 -2.08 -17.62 -11.84
CA GLN A 351 -1.94 -18.64 -12.88
C GLN A 351 -2.97 -18.49 -14.01
N ARG A 352 -4.20 -18.07 -13.70
CA ARG A 352 -5.20 -17.73 -14.72
C ARG A 352 -4.77 -16.51 -15.52
N LEU A 353 -4.34 -15.44 -14.83
CA LEU A 353 -3.82 -14.25 -15.50
C LEU A 353 -2.65 -14.54 -16.42
N ALA A 354 -1.72 -15.41 -16.00
CA ALA A 354 -0.57 -15.83 -16.82
C ALA A 354 -0.97 -16.57 -18.10
N LYS A 355 -2.13 -17.22 -18.12
CA LYS A 355 -2.71 -17.83 -19.34
C LYS A 355 -3.41 -16.80 -20.22
N ASP A 356 -4.15 -15.88 -19.61
CA ASP A 356 -4.91 -14.86 -20.33
C ASP A 356 -4.00 -13.73 -20.86
N TYR A 357 -2.92 -13.42 -20.13
CA TYR A 357 -1.97 -12.34 -20.42
C TYR A 357 -0.50 -12.85 -20.44
N PRO A 358 -0.15 -13.82 -21.33
CA PRO A 358 1.14 -14.51 -21.30
C PRO A 358 2.35 -13.61 -21.61
N ASP A 359 2.12 -12.43 -22.20
CA ASP A 359 3.16 -11.48 -22.60
C ASP A 359 3.38 -10.35 -21.58
N ARG A 360 2.63 -10.34 -20.47
CA ARG A 360 2.72 -9.30 -19.42
C ARG A 360 3.74 -9.69 -18.36
N ILE A 361 4.82 -8.93 -18.30
CA ILE A 361 5.94 -9.15 -17.36
C ILE A 361 5.46 -9.11 -15.91
N GLU A 362 4.60 -8.14 -15.59
CA GLU A 362 4.07 -7.91 -14.25
C GLU A 362 3.31 -9.13 -13.69
N VAL A 363 2.62 -9.88 -14.54
CA VAL A 363 1.89 -11.09 -14.13
C VAL A 363 2.87 -12.18 -13.69
N TRP A 364 3.88 -12.46 -14.51
CA TRP A 364 4.88 -13.46 -14.22
C TRP A 364 5.75 -13.08 -13.03
N ASN A 365 6.08 -11.78 -12.91
CA ASN A 365 6.84 -11.28 -11.76
C ASN A 365 6.06 -11.45 -10.46
N THR A 366 4.77 -11.03 -10.42
CA THR A 366 3.92 -11.17 -9.23
C THR A 366 3.70 -12.64 -8.85
N LEU A 367 3.54 -13.53 -9.85
CA LEU A 367 3.45 -14.97 -9.61
C LEU A 367 4.76 -15.53 -9.02
N GLY A 368 5.91 -15.09 -9.54
CA GLY A 368 7.22 -15.43 -9.00
C GLY A 368 7.42 -14.95 -7.57
N ASP A 369 7.04 -13.70 -7.27
CA ASP A 369 7.09 -13.14 -5.91
C ASP A 369 6.21 -13.91 -4.93
N THR A 370 5.02 -14.34 -5.38
CA THR A 370 4.09 -15.15 -4.58
C THR A 370 4.70 -16.52 -4.26
N TYR A 371 5.23 -17.24 -5.26
CA TYR A 371 5.91 -18.52 -5.05
C TYR A 371 7.14 -18.38 -4.14
N ARG A 372 7.97 -17.33 -4.35
CA ARG A 372 9.18 -17.08 -3.56
C ARG A 372 8.85 -16.83 -2.09
N ARG A 373 7.76 -16.13 -1.79
CA ARG A 373 7.28 -15.90 -0.42
C ARG A 373 6.90 -17.20 0.30
N GLU A 374 6.36 -18.15 -0.45
CA GLU A 374 6.00 -19.49 0.06
C GLU A 374 7.16 -20.50 -0.05
N GLU A 375 8.37 -20.00 -0.28
CA GLU A 375 9.59 -20.81 -0.42
C GLU A 375 9.54 -21.86 -1.55
N GLN A 376 8.61 -21.71 -2.49
CA GLN A 376 8.52 -22.52 -3.71
C GLN A 376 9.50 -21.97 -4.75
N PHE A 377 10.81 -22.09 -4.44
CA PHE A 377 11.86 -21.42 -5.20
C PHE A 377 11.99 -21.93 -6.64
N ALA A 378 11.69 -23.19 -6.89
CA ALA A 378 11.74 -23.75 -8.23
C ALA A 378 10.64 -23.18 -9.13
N GLU A 379 9.42 -23.12 -8.65
CA GLU A 379 8.28 -22.51 -9.35
C GLU A 379 8.48 -21.01 -9.53
N ALA A 380 9.02 -20.34 -8.51
CA ALA A 380 9.37 -18.92 -8.57
C ALA A 380 10.40 -18.63 -9.68
N ALA A 381 11.47 -19.43 -9.75
CA ALA A 381 12.51 -19.27 -10.79
C ALA A 381 11.92 -19.43 -12.20
N VAL A 382 11.03 -20.40 -12.41
CA VAL A 382 10.34 -20.61 -13.70
C VAL A 382 9.45 -19.41 -14.04
N ALA A 383 8.74 -18.82 -13.07
CA ALA A 383 7.91 -17.64 -13.30
C ALA A 383 8.78 -16.43 -13.68
N TYR A 384 9.88 -16.19 -12.96
CA TYR A 384 10.82 -15.12 -13.32
C TYR A 384 11.51 -15.35 -14.67
N ASP A 385 11.79 -16.61 -15.07
CA ASP A 385 12.27 -16.93 -16.43
C ASP A 385 11.29 -16.45 -17.51
N LYS A 386 9.99 -16.67 -17.27
CA LYS A 386 8.94 -16.19 -18.17
C LYS A 386 8.91 -14.66 -18.21
N ALA A 387 8.99 -13.99 -17.05
CA ALA A 387 9.05 -12.53 -16.97
C ALA A 387 10.26 -11.98 -17.76
N ILE A 388 11.45 -12.51 -17.50
CA ILE A 388 12.70 -12.09 -18.16
C ILE A 388 12.64 -12.30 -19.67
N GLY A 389 12.06 -13.42 -20.12
CA GLY A 389 11.90 -13.72 -21.55
C GLY A 389 10.96 -12.76 -22.30
N LYS A 390 10.23 -11.91 -21.59
CA LYS A 390 9.33 -10.88 -22.15
C LYS A 390 9.93 -9.47 -22.09
N ILE A 391 11.05 -9.28 -21.39
CA ILE A 391 11.70 -7.97 -21.31
C ILE A 391 12.24 -7.62 -22.70
N SER A 392 11.82 -6.46 -23.20
CA SER A 392 12.29 -5.87 -24.45
C SER A 392 12.53 -4.38 -24.26
N GLY A 393 13.58 -3.82 -24.85
CA GLY A 393 13.91 -2.40 -24.75
C GLY A 393 14.71 -2.06 -23.50
N ASP A 394 14.28 -1.06 -22.70
CA ASP A 394 14.99 -0.62 -21.50
C ASP A 394 14.89 -1.66 -20.38
N GLU A 395 15.95 -2.44 -20.20
CA GLU A 395 16.03 -3.46 -19.15
C GLU A 395 16.28 -2.87 -17.74
N ALA A 396 16.71 -1.61 -17.63
CA ALA A 396 17.18 -1.04 -16.36
C ALA A 396 16.09 -1.03 -15.27
N GLY A 397 14.82 -0.87 -15.66
CA GLY A 397 13.68 -0.94 -14.75
C GLY A 397 13.42 -2.32 -14.13
N TYR A 398 13.93 -3.38 -14.76
CA TYR A 398 13.63 -4.76 -14.37
C TYR A 398 14.75 -5.44 -13.56
N TRP A 399 15.74 -4.70 -13.07
CA TRP A 399 16.84 -5.25 -12.26
C TRP A 399 16.34 -6.14 -11.09
N SER A 400 15.19 -5.82 -10.52
CA SER A 400 14.60 -6.56 -9.39
C SER A 400 14.15 -7.98 -9.75
N VAL A 401 13.73 -8.22 -11.00
CA VAL A 401 13.34 -9.56 -11.48
C VAL A 401 14.55 -10.48 -11.52
N TRP A 402 15.70 -9.97 -12.03
CA TRP A 402 16.96 -10.70 -12.01
C TRP A 402 17.43 -10.98 -10.58
N PHE A 403 17.35 -9.98 -9.71
CA PHE A 403 17.68 -10.14 -8.29
C PHE A 403 16.84 -11.21 -7.62
N ALA A 404 15.52 -11.19 -7.80
CA ALA A 404 14.59 -12.15 -7.22
C ALA A 404 14.84 -13.57 -7.74
N ARG A 405 15.11 -13.75 -9.05
CA ARG A 405 15.49 -15.06 -9.60
C ARG A 405 16.83 -15.53 -9.06
N GLY A 406 17.79 -14.63 -8.88
CA GLY A 406 19.08 -14.91 -8.26
C GLY A 406 18.93 -15.46 -6.85
N ILE A 407 18.05 -14.90 -6.04
CA ILE A 407 17.71 -15.42 -4.70
C ILE A 407 17.15 -16.85 -4.82
N CYS A 408 16.22 -17.09 -5.72
CA CYS A 408 15.66 -18.44 -5.93
C CYS A 408 16.74 -19.44 -6.32
N ASN A 409 17.62 -19.11 -7.27
CA ASN A 409 18.72 -19.95 -7.71
C ASN A 409 19.72 -20.23 -6.57
N GLU A 410 19.99 -19.25 -5.71
CA GLU A 410 20.85 -19.42 -4.54
C GLU A 410 20.23 -20.41 -3.54
N ARG A 411 18.94 -20.25 -3.21
CA ARG A 411 18.20 -21.17 -2.33
C ARG A 411 18.13 -22.59 -2.90
N LEU A 412 18.08 -22.74 -4.21
CA LEU A 412 18.17 -24.03 -4.93
C LEU A 412 19.61 -24.55 -5.04
N LYS A 413 20.59 -23.86 -4.44
CA LYS A 413 22.02 -24.21 -4.51
C LYS A 413 22.60 -24.19 -5.94
N GLN A 414 21.99 -23.43 -6.81
CA GLN A 414 22.42 -23.22 -8.20
C GLN A 414 23.27 -21.95 -8.30
N TRP A 415 24.40 -21.94 -7.58
CA TRP A 415 25.22 -20.74 -7.41
C TRP A 415 25.68 -20.06 -8.72
N PRO A 416 26.17 -20.77 -9.75
CA PRO A 416 26.59 -20.10 -10.98
C PRO A 416 25.47 -19.27 -11.63
N GLN A 417 24.23 -19.73 -11.58
CA GLN A 417 23.06 -19.03 -12.08
C GLN A 417 22.72 -17.83 -11.18
N ALA A 418 22.75 -18.04 -9.86
CA ALA A 418 22.50 -16.98 -8.87
C ALA A 418 23.51 -15.82 -9.03
N GLU A 419 24.81 -16.13 -9.11
CA GLU A 419 25.86 -15.12 -9.31
C GLU A 419 25.65 -14.34 -10.61
N ALA A 420 25.33 -15.03 -11.70
CA ALA A 420 25.07 -14.41 -13.00
C ALA A 420 23.88 -13.43 -12.92
N ASP A 421 22.81 -13.81 -12.23
CA ASP A 421 21.62 -13.00 -12.04
C ASP A 421 21.89 -11.76 -11.17
N PHE A 422 22.61 -11.92 -10.04
CA PHE A 422 22.99 -10.79 -9.19
C PHE A 422 23.91 -9.81 -9.93
N ARG A 423 24.88 -10.32 -10.71
CA ARG A 423 25.74 -9.47 -11.53
C ARG A 423 24.97 -8.77 -12.64
N LYS A 424 23.97 -9.42 -13.26
CA LYS A 424 23.08 -8.78 -14.22
C LYS A 424 22.26 -7.68 -13.57
N ALA A 425 21.70 -7.93 -12.39
CA ALA A 425 20.97 -6.91 -11.63
C ALA A 425 21.86 -5.69 -11.33
N LEU A 426 23.12 -5.89 -10.92
CA LEU A 426 24.08 -4.80 -10.71
C LEU A 426 24.53 -4.12 -12.00
N ALA A 427 24.61 -4.84 -13.13
CA ALA A 427 24.88 -4.22 -14.43
C ALA A 427 23.76 -3.26 -14.86
N LEU A 428 22.50 -3.61 -14.53
CA LEU A 428 21.32 -2.77 -14.78
C LEU A 428 21.20 -1.62 -13.77
N ARG A 429 21.60 -1.85 -12.51
CA ARG A 429 21.57 -0.85 -11.43
C ARG A 429 22.79 -0.98 -10.52
N PRO A 430 23.91 -0.32 -10.86
CA PRO A 430 25.23 -0.60 -10.27
C PRO A 430 25.34 -0.38 -8.74
N ASP A 431 24.57 0.55 -8.18
CA ASP A 431 24.66 0.91 -6.76
C ASP A 431 23.41 0.49 -5.97
N GLN A 432 22.75 -0.60 -6.41
CA GLN A 432 21.58 -1.10 -5.68
C GLN A 432 22.01 -1.78 -4.36
N PRO A 433 21.73 -1.17 -3.19
CA PRO A 433 22.31 -1.61 -1.93
C PRO A 433 21.92 -3.03 -1.54
N ALA A 434 20.64 -3.41 -1.78
CA ALA A 434 20.16 -4.76 -1.46
C ALA A 434 20.91 -5.85 -2.26
N VAL A 435 21.19 -5.61 -3.55
CA VAL A 435 21.91 -6.56 -4.40
C VAL A 435 23.38 -6.64 -4.00
N LEU A 436 24.01 -5.47 -3.72
CA LEU A 436 25.40 -5.40 -3.25
C LEU A 436 25.57 -6.18 -1.94
N ASN A 437 24.67 -5.94 -0.96
CA ASN A 437 24.72 -6.64 0.31
C ASN A 437 24.51 -8.14 0.14
N TYR A 438 23.49 -8.56 -0.63
CA TYR A 438 23.16 -9.97 -0.79
C TYR A 438 24.29 -10.75 -1.50
N LEU A 439 24.80 -10.22 -2.62
CA LEU A 439 25.91 -10.86 -3.34
C LEU A 439 27.20 -10.87 -2.51
N GLY A 440 27.52 -9.75 -1.83
CA GLY A 440 28.68 -9.66 -0.96
C GLY A 440 28.60 -10.66 0.19
N TYR A 441 27.45 -10.73 0.89
CA TYR A 441 27.23 -11.69 1.96
C TYR A 441 27.34 -13.15 1.44
N SER A 442 26.76 -13.46 0.27
CA SER A 442 26.87 -14.79 -0.33
C SER A 442 28.31 -15.18 -0.63
N TYR A 443 29.16 -14.26 -1.08
CA TYR A 443 30.59 -14.53 -1.25
C TYR A 443 31.30 -14.77 0.08
N LEU A 444 30.96 -14.01 1.14
CA LEU A 444 31.54 -14.24 2.48
C LEU A 444 31.22 -15.63 3.00
N GLU A 445 29.98 -16.07 2.91
CA GLU A 445 29.57 -17.41 3.36
C GLU A 445 30.27 -18.51 2.56
N ARG A 446 30.49 -18.30 1.27
CA ARG A 446 31.20 -19.23 0.39
C ARG A 446 32.74 -19.14 0.51
N LYS A 447 33.25 -18.17 1.26
CA LYS A 447 34.70 -17.87 1.38
C LYS A 447 35.34 -17.56 0.00
N GLU A 448 34.61 -16.95 -0.89
CA GLU A 448 35.03 -16.57 -2.24
C GLU A 448 35.13 -15.05 -2.34
N ARG A 449 36.13 -14.53 -3.07
CA ARG A 449 36.25 -13.10 -3.42
C ARG A 449 36.07 -12.15 -2.23
N LEU A 450 36.68 -12.44 -1.08
CA LEU A 450 36.43 -11.78 0.21
C LEU A 450 36.64 -10.26 0.16
N ASP A 451 37.66 -9.77 -0.57
CA ASP A 451 37.90 -8.32 -0.69
C ASP A 451 36.80 -7.64 -1.54
N GLU A 452 36.37 -8.29 -2.63
CA GLU A 452 35.25 -7.81 -3.46
C GLU A 452 33.96 -7.81 -2.63
N ALA A 453 33.72 -8.86 -1.87
CA ALA A 453 32.55 -8.99 -0.99
C ALA A 453 32.49 -7.86 0.03
N LEU A 454 33.59 -7.58 0.73
CA LEU A 454 33.65 -6.51 1.71
C LEU A 454 33.38 -5.15 1.08
N GLY A 455 34.01 -4.86 -0.07
CA GLY A 455 33.80 -3.60 -0.79
C GLY A 455 32.34 -3.41 -1.27
N MET A 456 31.65 -4.50 -1.64
CA MET A 456 30.22 -4.45 -1.96
C MET A 456 29.37 -4.09 -0.74
N ILE A 457 29.62 -4.74 0.41
CA ILE A 457 28.88 -4.52 1.64
C ILE A 457 29.17 -3.11 2.19
N GLU A 458 30.42 -2.63 2.15
CA GLU A 458 30.76 -1.26 2.52
C GLU A 458 29.97 -0.22 1.70
N ARG A 459 29.81 -0.43 0.40
CA ARG A 459 28.98 0.42 -0.47
C ARG A 459 27.50 0.34 -0.07
N ALA A 460 26.99 -0.83 0.27
CA ALA A 460 25.61 -0.99 0.72
C ALA A 460 25.35 -0.23 2.02
N VAL A 461 26.26 -0.35 3.01
CA VAL A 461 26.19 0.39 4.27
C VAL A 461 26.31 1.90 4.05
N ALA A 462 27.22 2.35 3.17
CA ALA A 462 27.35 3.77 2.85
C ALA A 462 26.07 4.37 2.27
N ALA A 463 25.31 3.59 1.47
CA ALA A 463 24.03 4.00 0.90
C ALA A 463 22.87 3.98 1.91
N ARG A 464 22.91 3.05 2.87
CA ARG A 464 21.90 2.89 3.94
C ARG A 464 22.58 2.64 5.28
N PRO A 465 23.12 3.66 5.92
CA PRO A 465 23.90 3.50 7.13
C PRO A 465 23.10 3.04 8.36
N ASP A 466 21.78 3.19 8.35
CA ASP A 466 20.89 2.80 9.44
C ASP A 466 20.12 1.49 9.15
N ASP A 467 20.51 0.75 8.10
CA ASP A 467 20.00 -0.59 7.82
C ASP A 467 20.80 -1.62 8.64
N GLY A 468 20.21 -2.11 9.73
CA GLY A 468 20.89 -3.02 10.67
C GLY A 468 21.39 -4.31 10.03
N ALA A 469 20.68 -4.85 9.03
CA ALA A 469 21.09 -6.05 8.32
C ALA A 469 22.34 -5.81 7.44
N PHE A 470 22.49 -4.61 6.86
CA PHE A 470 23.70 -4.28 6.10
C PHE A 470 24.89 -4.06 7.05
N VAL A 471 24.64 -3.42 8.19
CA VAL A 471 25.68 -3.20 9.22
C VAL A 471 26.13 -4.53 9.83
N ASP A 472 25.19 -5.47 10.09
CA ASP A 472 25.52 -6.85 10.51
C ASP A 472 26.38 -7.56 9.47
N SER A 473 25.99 -7.51 8.18
CA SER A 473 26.77 -8.11 7.09
C SER A 473 28.20 -7.56 7.03
N LEU A 474 28.38 -6.25 7.29
CA LEU A 474 29.71 -5.63 7.36
C LEU A 474 30.50 -6.15 8.55
N GLY A 475 29.91 -6.16 9.73
CA GLY A 475 30.55 -6.70 10.95
C GLY A 475 30.93 -8.16 10.79
N TRP A 476 30.03 -8.97 10.24
CA TRP A 476 30.29 -10.37 9.94
C TRP A 476 31.40 -10.56 8.90
N GLY A 477 31.41 -9.75 7.83
CA GLY A 477 32.49 -9.75 6.84
C GLY A 477 33.86 -9.44 7.45
N LEU A 478 33.95 -8.44 8.30
CA LEU A 478 35.17 -8.11 9.03
C LEU A 478 35.62 -9.25 9.97
N TYR A 479 34.67 -9.88 10.66
CA TYR A 479 34.95 -11.07 11.48
C TYR A 479 35.52 -12.23 10.64
N ARG A 480 34.89 -12.53 9.48
CA ARG A 480 35.37 -13.61 8.59
C ARG A 480 36.75 -13.34 7.99
N LEU A 481 37.16 -12.08 7.90
CA LEU A 481 38.50 -11.63 7.49
C LEU A 481 39.51 -11.56 8.66
N GLY A 482 39.10 -11.88 9.88
CA GLY A 482 39.95 -11.78 11.08
C GLY A 482 40.18 -10.35 11.59
N ARG A 483 39.44 -9.37 11.09
CA ARG A 483 39.49 -7.94 11.52
C ARG A 483 38.57 -7.71 12.72
N TYR A 484 38.79 -8.49 13.79
CA TYR A 484 37.84 -8.60 14.91
C TYR A 484 37.59 -7.28 15.63
N ALA A 485 38.63 -6.45 15.83
CA ALA A 485 38.49 -5.16 16.52
C ALA A 485 37.54 -4.19 15.75
N GLU A 486 37.60 -4.22 14.41
CA GLU A 486 36.72 -3.42 13.57
C GLU A 486 35.31 -4.03 13.52
N ALA A 487 35.21 -5.36 13.52
CA ALA A 487 33.94 -6.07 13.57
C ALA A 487 33.13 -5.71 14.82
N VAL A 488 33.78 -5.56 16.00
CA VAL A 488 33.09 -5.15 17.25
C VAL A 488 32.27 -3.87 17.04
N THR A 489 32.89 -2.84 16.46
CA THR A 489 32.21 -1.54 16.27
C THR A 489 30.98 -1.67 15.38
N GLN A 490 31.07 -2.45 14.31
CA GLN A 490 29.93 -2.63 13.40
C GLN A 490 28.85 -3.52 14.03
N MET A 491 29.23 -4.59 14.71
CA MET A 491 28.27 -5.50 15.34
C MET A 491 27.55 -4.87 16.54
N GLU A 492 28.23 -4.05 17.36
CA GLU A 492 27.58 -3.27 18.42
C GLU A 492 26.51 -2.33 17.82
N ARG A 493 26.83 -1.66 16.70
CA ARG A 493 25.87 -0.82 15.97
C ARG A 493 24.73 -1.64 15.37
N ALA A 494 24.99 -2.81 14.79
CA ALA A 494 23.96 -3.67 14.25
C ALA A 494 22.94 -4.09 15.33
N VAL A 495 23.42 -4.44 16.53
CA VAL A 495 22.54 -4.78 17.68
C VAL A 495 21.76 -3.55 18.18
N GLU A 496 22.32 -2.34 18.12
CA GLU A 496 21.55 -1.12 18.42
C GLU A 496 20.39 -0.91 17.45
N LEU A 497 20.61 -1.17 16.14
CA LEU A 497 19.60 -1.05 15.10
C LEU A 497 18.59 -2.21 15.11
N MET A 498 19.03 -3.42 15.47
CA MET A 498 18.22 -4.66 15.49
C MET A 498 18.34 -5.39 16.85
N PRO A 499 17.86 -4.80 17.94
CA PRO A 499 18.16 -5.27 19.31
C PRO A 499 17.53 -6.63 19.66
N VAL A 500 16.48 -7.06 18.95
CA VAL A 500 15.74 -8.31 19.21
C VAL A 500 15.95 -9.38 18.14
N ASP A 501 16.87 -9.15 17.21
CA ASP A 501 17.19 -10.11 16.17
C ASP A 501 18.12 -11.20 16.70
N PRO A 502 17.76 -12.50 16.60
CA PRO A 502 18.57 -13.59 17.15
C PRO A 502 19.90 -13.77 16.40
N VAL A 503 19.94 -13.57 15.09
CA VAL A 503 21.14 -13.76 14.26
C VAL A 503 22.17 -12.68 14.57
N VAL A 504 21.74 -11.43 14.61
CA VAL A 504 22.61 -10.28 14.91
C VAL A 504 23.22 -10.40 16.33
N ASN A 505 22.42 -10.85 17.31
CA ASN A 505 22.94 -11.09 18.66
C ASN A 505 23.90 -12.30 18.73
N ASP A 506 23.67 -13.35 17.93
CA ASP A 506 24.60 -14.49 17.83
C ASP A 506 25.94 -14.07 17.22
N HIS A 507 25.89 -13.32 16.10
CA HIS A 507 27.08 -12.77 15.44
C HIS A 507 27.89 -11.86 16.36
N LEU A 508 27.24 -10.95 17.13
CA LEU A 508 27.96 -10.13 18.12
C LEU A 508 28.61 -10.98 19.21
N GLY A 509 27.95 -12.06 19.63
CA GLY A 509 28.53 -13.03 20.57
C GLY A 509 29.81 -13.65 20.03
N ASP A 510 29.80 -14.10 18.78
CA ASP A 510 30.99 -14.69 18.13
C ASP A 510 32.12 -13.66 17.98
N VAL A 511 31.80 -12.41 17.65
CA VAL A 511 32.78 -11.33 17.57
C VAL A 511 33.36 -10.97 18.93
N TYR A 512 32.54 -10.88 19.97
CA TYR A 512 33.05 -10.66 21.36
C TYR A 512 33.96 -11.77 21.82
N TRP A 513 33.60 -13.03 21.52
CA TRP A 513 34.47 -14.17 21.83
C TRP A 513 35.83 -14.03 21.16
N ALA A 514 35.88 -13.67 19.89
CA ALA A 514 37.10 -13.53 19.12
C ALA A 514 38.06 -12.44 19.66
N VAL A 515 37.52 -11.41 20.34
CA VAL A 515 38.36 -10.37 21.01
C VAL A 515 38.56 -10.63 22.51
N GLY A 516 38.18 -11.81 23.03
CA GLY A 516 38.37 -12.20 24.41
C GLY A 516 37.37 -11.65 25.42
N ARG A 517 36.28 -11.02 24.95
CA ARG A 517 35.16 -10.51 25.79
C ARG A 517 34.16 -11.64 26.09
N ILE A 518 34.63 -12.67 26.77
CA ILE A 518 33.91 -13.95 26.93
C ILE A 518 32.54 -13.79 27.61
N ARG A 519 32.47 -12.97 28.69
CA ARG A 519 31.20 -12.77 29.42
C ARG A 519 30.15 -12.06 28.57
N GLU A 520 30.57 -11.07 27.79
CA GLU A 520 29.69 -10.37 26.88
C GLU A 520 29.24 -11.30 25.74
N ALA A 521 30.14 -12.16 25.24
CA ALA A 521 29.79 -13.17 24.25
C ALA A 521 28.67 -14.10 24.75
N GLU A 522 28.85 -14.67 25.96
CA GLU A 522 27.83 -15.52 26.58
C GLU A 522 26.49 -14.79 26.80
N PHE A 523 26.55 -13.49 27.14
CA PHE A 523 25.36 -12.68 27.33
C PHE A 523 24.59 -12.52 26.00
N GLN A 524 25.28 -12.23 24.90
CA GLN A 524 24.66 -12.07 23.60
C GLN A 524 24.08 -13.39 23.06
N TRP A 525 24.78 -14.53 23.25
CA TRP A 525 24.24 -15.84 22.89
C TRP A 525 22.97 -16.20 23.68
N ARG A 526 22.90 -15.85 24.97
CA ARG A 526 21.68 -16.04 25.78
C ARG A 526 20.53 -15.14 25.26
N ARG A 527 20.86 -13.91 24.88
CA ARG A 527 19.87 -13.02 24.25
C ARG A 527 19.36 -13.58 22.91
N ALA A 528 20.26 -14.03 22.05
CA ALA A 528 19.90 -14.68 20.79
C ALA A 528 18.90 -15.82 21.01
N LEU A 529 19.18 -16.72 21.96
CA LEU A 529 18.25 -17.79 22.32
C LEU A 529 16.90 -17.29 22.87
N SER A 530 16.91 -16.20 23.65
CA SER A 530 15.67 -15.65 24.22
C SER A 530 14.76 -15.01 23.17
N PHE A 531 15.32 -14.57 22.04
CA PHE A 531 14.57 -14.01 20.92
C PHE A 531 14.04 -15.08 19.96
N GLY A 532 14.47 -16.33 20.12
CA GLY A 532 13.98 -17.51 19.40
C GLY A 532 14.49 -17.57 17.96
N PRO A 533 15.68 -18.15 17.75
CA PRO A 533 16.19 -18.45 16.41
C PRO A 533 15.14 -19.20 15.58
N GLU A 534 15.09 -18.94 14.28
CA GLU A 534 14.07 -19.53 13.40
C GLU A 534 14.27 -21.05 13.25
N GLU A 535 15.53 -21.50 13.17
CA GLU A 535 15.87 -22.90 13.02
C GLU A 535 16.39 -23.51 14.34
N GLU A 536 15.92 -24.70 14.67
CA GLU A 536 16.41 -25.44 15.84
C GLU A 536 17.90 -25.80 15.75
N THR A 537 18.44 -25.94 14.54
CA THR A 537 19.86 -26.16 14.30
C THR A 537 20.70 -24.98 14.76
N GLU A 538 20.26 -23.75 14.52
CA GLU A 538 20.90 -22.52 15.00
C GLU A 538 20.83 -22.43 16.52
N ALA A 539 19.63 -22.65 17.08
CA ALA A 539 19.45 -22.66 18.52
C ALA A 539 20.35 -23.71 19.21
N ALA A 540 20.47 -24.90 18.63
CA ALA A 540 21.36 -25.96 19.13
C ALA A 540 22.83 -25.54 19.08
N ARG A 541 23.27 -24.89 17.99
CA ARG A 541 24.62 -24.36 17.83
C ARG A 541 24.95 -23.30 18.89
N ILE A 542 24.02 -22.38 19.14
CA ILE A 542 24.18 -21.34 20.17
C ILE A 542 24.28 -21.97 21.58
N ARG A 543 23.42 -22.95 21.91
CA ARG A 543 23.51 -23.68 23.17
C ARG A 543 24.88 -24.37 23.31
N ARG A 544 25.39 -24.96 22.24
CA ARG A 544 26.71 -25.61 22.22
C ARG A 544 27.84 -24.60 22.47
N LYS A 545 27.76 -23.39 21.90
CA LYS A 545 28.70 -22.30 22.18
C LYS A 545 28.73 -21.95 23.69
N LEU A 546 27.56 -21.88 24.33
CA LEU A 546 27.45 -21.62 25.77
C LEU A 546 28.02 -22.74 26.64
N GLU A 547 27.98 -24.00 26.18
CA GLU A 547 28.50 -25.16 26.91
C GLU A 547 30.03 -25.28 26.83
N VAL A 548 30.60 -25.11 25.64
CA VAL A 548 32.01 -25.49 25.38
C VAL A 548 32.85 -24.34 24.80
N GLY A 549 32.26 -23.20 24.53
CA GLY A 549 32.90 -22.06 23.88
C GLY A 549 32.95 -22.18 22.35
N LEU A 550 33.09 -21.03 21.68
CA LEU A 550 33.09 -20.96 20.22
C LEU A 550 34.25 -21.73 19.57
N ASP A 551 35.46 -21.66 20.17
CA ASP A 551 36.64 -22.36 19.64
C ASP A 551 36.41 -23.86 19.51
N ARG A 552 35.73 -24.46 20.49
CA ARG A 552 35.40 -25.87 20.46
C ARG A 552 34.35 -26.22 19.43
N VAL A 553 33.32 -25.35 19.28
CA VAL A 553 32.29 -25.52 18.25
C VAL A 553 32.92 -25.44 16.88
N LEU A 554 33.77 -24.46 16.60
CA LEU A 554 34.46 -24.33 15.32
C LEU A 554 35.33 -25.57 15.01
N ALA A 555 36.04 -26.12 16.03
CA ALA A 555 36.79 -27.35 15.86
C ALA A 555 35.91 -28.57 15.55
N GLU A 556 34.74 -28.68 16.19
CA GLU A 556 33.75 -29.73 15.93
C GLU A 556 33.17 -29.63 14.54
N GLU A 557 33.01 -28.42 14.00
CA GLU A 557 32.54 -28.12 12.63
C GLU A 557 33.67 -28.25 11.58
N GLY A 558 34.92 -28.53 11.99
CA GLY A 558 36.08 -28.59 11.10
C GLY A 558 36.50 -27.23 10.53
N ALA A 559 36.07 -26.16 11.17
CA ALA A 559 36.44 -24.80 10.79
C ALA A 559 37.86 -24.44 11.25
N ALA A 560 38.49 -23.48 10.56
CA ALA A 560 39.77 -22.96 10.97
C ALA A 560 39.67 -22.27 12.34
N PRO A 561 40.71 -22.43 13.24
CA PRO A 561 40.76 -21.69 14.48
C PRO A 561 40.68 -20.18 14.26
N LEU A 562 40.12 -19.46 15.25
CA LEU A 562 40.13 -17.99 15.23
C LEU A 562 41.57 -17.49 15.13
N ALA A 563 41.81 -16.50 14.28
CA ALA A 563 43.13 -15.88 14.18
C ALA A 563 43.46 -15.20 15.52
N VAL A 564 44.59 -15.56 16.11
CA VAL A 564 45.03 -14.96 17.40
C VAL A 564 45.37 -13.49 17.15
N THR A 565 44.51 -12.57 17.59
CA THR A 565 44.94 -11.17 17.70
C THR A 565 46.05 -11.11 18.77
N LYS A 566 47.27 -10.83 18.33
CA LYS A 566 48.32 -10.41 19.24
C LYS A 566 47.91 -9.05 19.85
N ASN A 567 47.08 -9.08 20.86
CA ASN A 567 47.01 -7.96 21.78
C ASN A 567 48.23 -8.06 22.66
N ASP A 568 49.17 -7.14 22.50
CA ASP A 568 50.25 -6.90 23.43
C ASP A 568 49.67 -6.76 24.84
N ARG A 569 50.22 -7.55 25.77
CA ARG A 569 49.93 -7.55 27.18
C ARG A 569 50.27 -6.22 27.83
#